data_9d4300069292c40af0e725e62d676efa
#
_entry.id   9d4300069292c40af0e725e62d676efa
#
_cell.length_a   1.000
_cell.length_b   1.000
_cell.length_c   1.000
_cell.angle_alpha   90.00
_cell.angle_beta   90.00
_cell.angle_gamma   90.00
#
_symmetry.space_group_name_H-M   'P 1'
#
loop_
_entity.id
_entity.type
_entity.pdbx_description
1 polymer ?
#
loop_
_entity_poly.entity_id
_entity_poly.type
_entity_poly.pdbx_seq_one_letter_code
_entity_poly.pdbx_strand_id
1 'polypeptide(L)'
;MTADSLQKIEHKGILKWIEKAGNKLPDPFMLFIYLSMIIIAMSVLLAGNAVTHPGDGKEVAVKSLLSTEGIHWMLTEAVNNFVQFPPLGLVLTMVLGIGLAERVGLIEAVLQKMMAHVPKAIISYSVVFVGILGNLASDAAWVIIPPVGALIFMAAGRHPLAGFAAAAAGVGSGFTANLMIAGTDALLSGITTQVAQTVDKNAQVSAVDNWFFMAASVFVLAFIGAWVTDKIVEPRLGSYRGEYKPEMAALTGKEIKALKAAGAAALLYAGVIALLVVPEGALLRDPENGSILSSPFLKGIIPIILLFFITVSVVYGIVAGRIKNQTDVPRLMGDSIKGMSGFIVLVFVISQFIAFFTWSNMGIFMAVKGADFLESIHLTGFPVLIGFSLLTCVVSLFITSGSALWALLAPVFIPMLMLLDFHPAFIQIAYRIADSATNTITPMNPYLPMLMAYYKRYKSDAGFGTVISTMIPYTVLFFLAWLLMMFIWYAFGWPIGPGVYAK
;
A
#
# COMPACT_ATOMS: atom_id res chain seq x y z
N MET A 1 9.85 -25.35 20.82
CA MET A 1 8.39 -25.33 21.01
C MET A 1 7.78 -25.85 19.73
N THR A 2 7.14 -26.99 19.80
CA THR A 2 6.58 -27.73 18.66
C THR A 2 5.37 -26.99 18.10
N ALA A 3 5.21 -27.01 16.77
CA ALA A 3 4.14 -26.33 16.01
C ALA A 3 2.69 -26.72 16.39
N ASP A 4 2.53 -27.68 17.28
CA ASP A 4 1.23 -28.25 17.66
C ASP A 4 0.52 -27.54 18.83
N SER A 5 1.11 -26.50 19.42
CA SER A 5 0.53 -25.77 20.57
C SER A 5 -0.20 -24.46 20.23
N LEU A 6 -0.40 -24.17 18.95
CA LEU A 6 -1.29 -23.07 18.53
C LEU A 6 -2.75 -23.53 18.72
N GLN A 7 -3.28 -23.36 19.94
CA GLN A 7 -4.70 -23.55 20.22
C GLN A 7 -5.51 -22.77 19.18
N LYS A 8 -6.37 -23.50 18.43
CA LYS A 8 -7.42 -22.90 17.59
C LYS A 8 -8.22 -21.92 18.44
N ILE A 9 -8.03 -20.65 18.15
CA ILE A 9 -8.77 -19.59 18.81
C ILE A 9 -10.20 -19.66 18.30
N GLU A 10 -11.14 -20.03 19.16
CA GLU A 10 -12.56 -20.03 18.79
C GLU A 10 -13.11 -18.61 18.79
N HIS A 11 -13.33 -18.08 17.58
CA HIS A 11 -14.04 -16.81 17.40
C HIS A 11 -15.55 -17.03 17.55
N LYS A 12 -16.28 -16.05 18.11
CA LYS A 12 -17.74 -16.06 18.22
C LYS A 12 -18.34 -14.97 17.33
N GLY A 13 -19.51 -15.22 16.73
CA GLY A 13 -20.27 -14.25 15.96
C GLY A 13 -19.74 -13.96 14.54
N ILE A 14 -19.91 -12.72 14.08
CA ILE A 14 -19.55 -12.24 12.73
C ILE A 14 -18.09 -12.51 12.39
N LEU A 15 -17.16 -12.33 13.34
CA LEU A 15 -15.72 -12.54 13.10
C LEU A 15 -15.40 -14.00 12.78
N LYS A 16 -16.08 -14.98 13.43
CA LYS A 16 -15.95 -16.40 13.09
C LYS A 16 -16.44 -16.70 11.68
N TRP A 17 -17.50 -16.03 11.25
CA TRP A 17 -18.02 -16.17 9.90
C TRP A 17 -17.04 -15.60 8.87
N ILE A 18 -16.48 -14.40 9.10
CA ILE A 18 -15.48 -13.75 8.23
C ILE A 18 -14.23 -14.63 8.12
N GLU A 19 -13.71 -15.14 9.25
CA GLU A 19 -12.58 -16.06 9.27
C GLU A 19 -12.89 -17.36 8.49
N LYS A 20 -14.05 -17.96 8.73
CA LYS A 20 -14.45 -19.20 8.03
C LYS A 20 -14.66 -18.99 6.54
N ALA A 21 -15.21 -17.83 6.14
CA ALA A 21 -15.38 -17.45 4.74
C ALA A 21 -14.03 -17.14 4.10
N GLY A 22 -13.17 -16.36 4.78
CA GLY A 22 -11.84 -16.04 4.31
C GLY A 22 -10.95 -17.27 4.11
N ASN A 23 -10.96 -18.18 5.08
CA ASN A 23 -10.22 -19.46 4.98
C ASN A 23 -10.73 -20.42 3.88
N LYS A 24 -11.90 -20.14 3.29
CA LYS A 24 -12.41 -20.86 2.13
C LYS A 24 -12.03 -20.21 0.80
N LEU A 25 -11.58 -18.97 0.83
CA LEU A 25 -11.07 -18.33 -0.38
C LEU A 25 -9.79 -19.04 -0.82
N PRO A 26 -9.63 -19.24 -2.12
CA PRO A 26 -8.39 -19.79 -2.65
C PRO A 26 -7.23 -18.81 -2.44
N ASP A 27 -6.01 -19.33 -2.45
CA ASP A 27 -4.80 -18.51 -2.53
C ASP A 27 -4.94 -17.48 -3.68
N PRO A 28 -4.40 -16.25 -3.54
CA PRO A 28 -4.50 -15.22 -4.57
C PRO A 28 -4.10 -15.68 -5.98
N PHE A 29 -3.09 -16.52 -6.12
CA PHE A 29 -2.71 -17.09 -7.41
C PHE A 29 -3.85 -17.93 -8.02
N MET A 30 -4.46 -18.83 -7.24
CA MET A 30 -5.59 -19.64 -7.69
C MET A 30 -6.85 -18.79 -7.93
N LEU A 31 -7.05 -17.75 -7.13
CA LEU A 31 -8.16 -16.80 -7.33
C LEU A 31 -8.11 -16.19 -8.72
N PHE A 32 -6.95 -15.69 -9.16
CA PHE A 32 -6.80 -15.10 -10.48
C PHE A 32 -6.89 -16.13 -11.63
N ILE A 33 -6.52 -17.38 -11.39
CA ILE A 33 -6.82 -18.47 -12.36
C ILE A 33 -8.33 -18.63 -12.53
N TYR A 34 -9.08 -18.74 -11.42
CA TYR A 34 -10.54 -18.87 -11.48
C TYR A 34 -11.21 -17.64 -12.11
N LEU A 35 -10.76 -16.45 -11.77
CA LEU A 35 -11.25 -15.22 -12.39
C LEU A 35 -10.96 -15.17 -13.90
N SER A 36 -9.77 -15.60 -14.32
CA SER A 36 -9.44 -15.71 -15.75
C SER A 36 -10.38 -16.71 -16.47
N MET A 37 -10.67 -17.84 -15.85
CA MET A 37 -11.64 -18.82 -16.39
C MET A 37 -13.06 -18.20 -16.48
N ILE A 38 -13.47 -17.45 -15.48
CA ILE A 38 -14.77 -16.73 -15.49
C ILE A 38 -14.80 -15.70 -16.64
N ILE A 39 -13.74 -14.91 -16.84
CA ILE A 39 -13.67 -13.94 -17.95
C ILE A 39 -13.71 -14.65 -19.31
N ILE A 40 -12.99 -15.76 -19.46
CA ILE A 40 -13.07 -16.58 -20.67
C ILE A 40 -14.52 -17.02 -20.92
N ALA A 41 -15.20 -17.60 -19.95
CA ALA A 41 -16.59 -18.04 -20.07
C ALA A 41 -17.53 -16.87 -20.39
N MET A 42 -17.41 -15.74 -19.66
CA MET A 42 -18.22 -14.55 -19.89
C MET A 42 -17.98 -13.96 -21.28
N SER A 43 -16.74 -13.97 -21.78
CA SER A 43 -16.42 -13.47 -23.11
C SER A 43 -17.13 -14.27 -24.22
N VAL A 44 -17.36 -15.57 -24.01
CA VAL A 44 -18.15 -16.41 -24.93
C VAL A 44 -19.64 -16.08 -24.83
N LEU A 45 -20.17 -15.99 -23.61
CA LEU A 45 -21.61 -15.72 -23.38
C LEU A 45 -22.04 -14.34 -23.86
N LEU A 46 -21.16 -13.35 -23.75
CA LEU A 46 -21.45 -11.96 -24.12
C LEU A 46 -20.87 -11.60 -25.49
N ALA A 47 -20.28 -12.53 -26.23
CA ALA A 47 -19.72 -12.28 -27.56
C ALA A 47 -20.73 -11.60 -28.49
N GLY A 48 -20.31 -10.54 -29.17
CA GLY A 48 -21.13 -9.76 -30.09
C GLY A 48 -22.00 -8.69 -29.43
N ASN A 49 -22.20 -8.69 -28.10
CA ASN A 49 -22.81 -7.54 -27.46
C ASN A 49 -21.87 -6.34 -27.55
N ALA A 50 -22.42 -5.21 -27.94
CA ALA A 50 -21.63 -4.00 -28.19
C ALA A 50 -22.09 -2.83 -27.27
N VAL A 51 -21.14 -1.93 -27.04
CA VAL A 51 -21.37 -0.64 -26.39
C VAL A 51 -20.65 0.46 -27.16
N THR A 52 -21.12 1.70 -27.03
CA THR A 52 -20.41 2.86 -27.61
C THR A 52 -19.23 3.22 -26.73
N HIS A 53 -18.02 3.24 -27.29
CA HIS A 53 -16.82 3.67 -26.55
C HIS A 53 -16.92 5.16 -26.23
N PRO A 54 -16.79 5.57 -24.97
CA PRO A 54 -17.04 6.95 -24.55
C PRO A 54 -15.99 7.95 -25.09
N GLY A 55 -14.77 7.50 -25.36
CA GLY A 55 -13.70 8.39 -25.81
C GLY A 55 -13.72 8.72 -27.31
N ASP A 56 -14.10 7.78 -28.16
CA ASP A 56 -14.06 7.97 -29.62
C ASP A 56 -15.40 7.71 -30.33
N GLY A 57 -16.45 7.40 -29.56
CA GLY A 57 -17.81 7.20 -30.05
C GLY A 57 -18.01 5.94 -30.93
N LYS A 58 -16.98 5.08 -31.05
CA LYS A 58 -17.07 3.86 -31.85
C LYS A 58 -17.79 2.75 -31.11
N GLU A 59 -18.46 1.91 -31.87
CA GLU A 59 -19.06 0.70 -31.33
C GLU A 59 -17.97 -0.34 -31.06
N VAL A 60 -17.93 -0.84 -29.82
CA VAL A 60 -16.98 -1.85 -29.35
C VAL A 60 -17.74 -3.08 -28.91
N ALA A 61 -17.58 -4.19 -29.62
CA ALA A 61 -18.20 -5.46 -29.29
C ALA A 61 -17.29 -6.32 -28.41
N VAL A 62 -17.92 -7.11 -27.53
CA VAL A 62 -17.25 -8.13 -26.74
C VAL A 62 -16.72 -9.23 -27.67
N LYS A 63 -15.42 -9.55 -27.55
CA LYS A 63 -14.75 -10.60 -28.31
C LYS A 63 -14.66 -11.88 -27.50
N SER A 64 -14.94 -13.02 -28.13
CA SER A 64 -14.78 -14.32 -27.46
C SER A 64 -13.30 -14.73 -27.40
N LEU A 65 -12.81 -14.99 -26.20
CA LEU A 65 -11.46 -15.55 -25.97
C LEU A 65 -11.31 -16.99 -26.47
N LEU A 66 -12.42 -17.73 -26.66
CA LEU A 66 -12.41 -19.08 -27.24
C LEU A 66 -12.61 -19.06 -28.77
N SER A 67 -12.61 -17.88 -29.42
CA SER A 67 -12.49 -17.81 -30.88
C SER A 67 -11.10 -18.22 -31.33
N THR A 68 -10.94 -18.54 -32.61
CA THR A 68 -9.62 -18.85 -33.20
C THR A 68 -8.64 -17.72 -32.94
N GLU A 69 -9.05 -16.45 -33.17
CA GLU A 69 -8.25 -15.27 -32.88
C GLU A 69 -7.86 -15.18 -31.41
N GLY A 70 -8.83 -15.41 -30.48
CA GLY A 70 -8.61 -15.34 -29.04
C GLY A 70 -7.63 -16.39 -28.54
N ILE A 71 -7.78 -17.64 -29.01
CA ILE A 71 -6.86 -18.73 -28.63
C ILE A 71 -5.44 -18.43 -29.14
N HIS A 72 -5.30 -18.00 -30.39
CA HIS A 72 -3.99 -17.63 -30.94
C HIS A 72 -3.37 -16.50 -30.12
N TRP A 73 -4.12 -15.45 -29.83
CA TRP A 73 -3.65 -14.30 -29.06
C TRP A 73 -3.24 -14.71 -27.64
N MET A 74 -4.03 -15.52 -26.92
CA MET A 74 -3.66 -15.99 -25.58
C MET A 74 -2.34 -16.75 -25.57
N LEU A 75 -2.06 -17.55 -26.60
CA LEU A 75 -0.82 -18.32 -26.68
C LEU A 75 0.38 -17.46 -27.09
N THR A 76 0.22 -16.53 -28.03
CA THR A 76 1.32 -15.71 -28.55
C THR A 76 1.70 -14.57 -27.60
N GLU A 77 0.73 -14.01 -26.88
CA GLU A 77 0.96 -12.84 -26.03
C GLU A 77 1.20 -13.16 -24.55
N ALA A 78 1.10 -14.41 -24.13
CA ALA A 78 1.21 -14.77 -22.71
C ALA A 78 2.51 -14.29 -22.06
N VAL A 79 3.65 -14.43 -22.74
CA VAL A 79 4.96 -13.95 -22.26
C VAL A 79 5.01 -12.43 -22.27
N ASN A 80 4.51 -11.83 -23.35
CA ASN A 80 4.52 -10.38 -23.54
C ASN A 80 3.65 -9.67 -22.49
N ASN A 81 2.44 -10.19 -22.23
CA ASN A 81 1.55 -9.72 -21.16
C ASN A 81 2.24 -9.68 -19.79
N PHE A 82 3.08 -10.68 -19.49
CA PHE A 82 3.82 -10.73 -18.23
C PHE A 82 4.99 -9.76 -18.20
N VAL A 83 5.84 -9.78 -19.22
CA VAL A 83 7.08 -8.99 -19.24
C VAL A 83 6.81 -7.50 -19.33
N GLN A 84 5.78 -7.11 -20.10
CA GLN A 84 5.39 -5.71 -20.26
C GLN A 84 4.38 -5.23 -19.19
N PHE A 85 4.04 -6.06 -18.21
CA PHE A 85 3.17 -5.66 -17.13
C PHE A 85 3.86 -4.58 -16.26
N PRO A 86 3.38 -3.31 -16.29
CA PRO A 86 4.10 -2.20 -15.68
C PRO A 86 4.48 -2.40 -14.21
N PRO A 87 3.62 -2.97 -13.35
CA PRO A 87 3.96 -3.22 -11.96
C PRO A 87 5.17 -4.11 -11.75
N LEU A 88 5.45 -5.05 -12.63
CA LEU A 88 6.58 -5.97 -12.49
C LEU A 88 7.92 -5.21 -12.43
N GLY A 89 8.19 -4.39 -13.46
CA GLY A 89 9.42 -3.61 -13.54
C GLY A 89 9.52 -2.54 -12.45
N LEU A 90 8.43 -1.80 -12.22
CA LEU A 90 8.38 -0.72 -11.24
C LEU A 90 8.66 -1.24 -9.81
N VAL A 91 7.99 -2.32 -9.40
CA VAL A 91 8.14 -2.88 -8.05
C VAL A 91 9.51 -3.50 -7.84
N LEU A 92 10.00 -4.30 -8.80
CA LEU A 92 11.34 -4.89 -8.69
C LEU A 92 12.44 -3.82 -8.58
N THR A 93 12.31 -2.73 -9.35
CA THR A 93 13.24 -1.60 -9.27
C THR A 93 13.21 -0.94 -7.89
N MET A 94 12.01 -0.69 -7.33
CA MET A 94 11.89 -0.10 -5.98
C MET A 94 12.47 -1.03 -4.90
N VAL A 95 12.21 -2.33 -5.00
CA VAL A 95 12.69 -3.33 -4.01
C VAL A 95 14.21 -3.47 -4.03
N LEU A 96 14.88 -3.28 -5.16
CA LEU A 96 16.34 -3.26 -5.20
C LEU A 96 16.93 -2.16 -4.30
N GLY A 97 16.31 -0.98 -4.26
CA GLY A 97 16.77 0.14 -3.43
C GLY A 97 16.32 0.05 -1.97
N ILE A 98 15.02 -0.01 -1.75
CA ILE A 98 14.42 -0.06 -0.40
C ILE A 98 14.84 -1.34 0.32
N GLY A 99 14.85 -2.47 -0.37
CA GLY A 99 15.28 -3.74 0.19
C GLY A 99 16.76 -3.75 0.59
N LEU A 100 17.64 -3.05 -0.12
CA LEU A 100 19.02 -2.86 0.33
C LEU A 100 19.07 -2.06 1.64
N ALA A 101 18.26 -0.98 1.77
CA ALA A 101 18.17 -0.19 2.98
C ALA A 101 17.67 -1.02 4.19
N GLU A 102 16.72 -1.91 3.95
CA GLU A 102 16.21 -2.86 4.93
C GLU A 102 17.30 -3.87 5.34
N ARG A 103 17.95 -4.52 4.36
CA ARG A 103 18.95 -5.56 4.61
C ARG A 103 20.21 -5.05 5.33
N VAL A 104 20.63 -3.82 5.12
CA VAL A 104 21.72 -3.22 5.89
C VAL A 104 21.30 -2.75 7.29
N GLY A 105 19.98 -2.70 7.59
CA GLY A 105 19.43 -2.23 8.86
C GLY A 105 19.29 -0.71 8.96
N LEU A 106 19.37 0.03 7.85
CA LEU A 106 19.23 1.49 7.82
C LEU A 106 17.84 1.92 8.27
N ILE A 107 16.78 1.31 7.70
CA ILE A 107 15.39 1.69 8.00
C ILE A 107 15.09 1.43 9.48
N GLU A 108 15.48 0.26 9.99
CA GLU A 108 15.35 -0.10 11.41
C GLU A 108 16.03 0.92 12.32
N ALA A 109 17.27 1.29 12.03
CA ALA A 109 18.05 2.24 12.82
C ALA A 109 17.42 3.65 12.77
N VAL A 110 16.87 4.10 11.63
CA VAL A 110 16.14 5.37 11.50
C VAL A 110 14.92 5.35 12.41
N LEU A 111 14.06 4.32 12.31
CA LEU A 111 12.84 4.19 13.10
C LEU A 111 13.15 4.15 14.61
N GLN A 112 14.15 3.37 15.04
CA GLN A 112 14.61 3.33 16.42
C GLN A 112 15.12 4.71 16.90
N LYS A 113 15.89 5.42 16.06
CA LYS A 113 16.39 6.74 16.39
C LYS A 113 15.27 7.77 16.55
N MET A 114 14.25 7.73 15.68
CA MET A 114 13.08 8.61 15.77
C MET A 114 12.30 8.40 17.07
N MET A 115 12.25 7.15 17.56
CA MET A 115 11.50 6.80 18.77
C MET A 115 12.27 6.99 20.08
N ALA A 116 13.62 7.04 20.04
CA ALA A 116 14.47 7.04 21.23
C ALA A 116 14.37 8.29 22.13
N HIS A 117 13.91 9.45 21.62
CA HIS A 117 13.94 10.74 22.32
C HIS A 117 12.65 11.52 22.13
N VAL A 118 11.50 10.87 22.37
CA VAL A 118 10.18 11.50 22.17
C VAL A 118 9.76 12.22 23.45
N PRO A 119 9.40 13.52 23.42
CA PRO A 119 8.83 14.23 24.56
C PRO A 119 7.52 13.58 25.03
N LYS A 120 7.32 13.50 26.36
CA LYS A 120 6.15 12.82 26.95
C LYS A 120 4.81 13.36 26.42
N ALA A 121 4.73 14.65 26.11
CA ALA A 121 3.50 15.32 25.63
C ALA A 121 3.02 14.82 24.25
N ILE A 122 3.93 14.31 23.40
CA ILE A 122 3.62 13.91 22.02
C ILE A 122 3.92 12.44 21.75
N ILE A 123 4.08 11.63 22.80
CA ILE A 123 4.43 10.21 22.67
C ILE A 123 3.45 9.46 21.76
N SER A 124 2.14 9.59 21.98
CA SER A 124 1.12 8.88 21.21
C SER A 124 1.18 9.28 19.73
N TYR A 125 1.30 10.59 19.46
CA TYR A 125 1.47 11.11 18.11
C TYR A 125 2.71 10.52 17.43
N SER A 126 3.85 10.56 18.11
CA SER A 126 5.11 10.10 17.56
C SER A 126 5.12 8.60 17.29
N VAL A 127 4.52 7.80 18.18
CA VAL A 127 4.43 6.35 17.99
C VAL A 127 3.56 5.99 16.80
N VAL A 128 2.39 6.63 16.64
CA VAL A 128 1.54 6.44 15.46
C VAL A 128 2.24 6.93 14.20
N PHE A 129 2.85 8.13 14.23
CA PHE A 129 3.59 8.72 13.13
C PHE A 129 4.71 7.80 12.62
N VAL A 130 5.54 7.30 13.55
CA VAL A 130 6.60 6.35 13.19
C VAL A 130 6.02 5.02 12.72
N GLY A 131 4.90 4.57 13.29
CA GLY A 131 4.15 3.41 12.81
C GLY A 131 3.77 3.54 11.34
N ILE A 132 3.22 4.69 10.96
CA ILE A 132 2.85 4.98 9.56
C ILE A 132 4.10 4.99 8.67
N LEU A 133 5.17 5.69 9.06
CA LEU A 133 6.41 5.73 8.28
C LEU A 133 7.10 4.37 8.17
N GLY A 134 6.83 3.47 9.12
CA GLY A 134 7.34 2.10 9.12
C GLY A 134 6.93 1.29 7.89
N ASN A 135 5.88 1.68 7.19
CA ASN A 135 5.44 1.01 5.97
C ASN A 135 6.50 0.96 4.86
N LEU A 136 7.51 1.83 4.90
CA LEU A 136 8.69 1.72 4.04
C LEU A 136 9.50 0.45 4.31
N ALA A 137 9.44 -0.10 5.54
CA ALA A 137 10.09 -1.36 5.93
C ALA A 137 9.20 -2.59 5.67
N SER A 138 8.10 -2.45 4.95
CA SER A 138 7.18 -3.55 4.63
C SER A 138 6.85 -4.42 5.86
N ASP A 139 7.07 -5.71 5.77
CA ASP A 139 6.75 -6.70 6.81
C ASP A 139 7.57 -6.52 8.10
N ALA A 140 8.79 -5.99 8.01
CA ALA A 140 9.65 -5.75 9.17
C ALA A 140 9.04 -4.72 10.15
N ALA A 141 8.24 -3.77 9.64
CA ALA A 141 7.54 -2.78 10.46
C ALA A 141 6.62 -3.43 11.50
N TRP A 142 5.89 -4.47 11.13
CA TRP A 142 5.00 -5.19 12.03
C TRP A 142 5.73 -5.87 13.19
N VAL A 143 6.95 -6.37 12.92
CA VAL A 143 7.76 -7.08 13.92
C VAL A 143 8.44 -6.12 14.90
N ILE A 144 8.88 -4.95 14.41
CA ILE A 144 9.74 -4.04 15.15
C ILE A 144 8.95 -2.95 15.87
N ILE A 145 8.05 -2.26 15.17
CA ILE A 145 7.48 -1.00 15.65
C ILE A 145 6.46 -1.20 16.78
N PRO A 146 5.51 -2.14 16.74
CA PRO A 146 4.55 -2.32 17.83
C PRO A 146 5.20 -2.67 19.17
N PRO A 147 6.18 -3.60 19.27
CA PRO A 147 6.89 -3.84 20.51
C PRO A 147 7.63 -2.61 21.04
N VAL A 148 8.27 -1.82 20.17
CA VAL A 148 8.98 -0.59 20.57
C VAL A 148 7.98 0.48 21.06
N GLY A 149 6.82 0.59 20.42
CA GLY A 149 5.73 1.44 20.91
C GLY A 149 5.30 1.10 22.35
N ALA A 150 5.19 -0.21 22.65
CA ALA A 150 4.90 -0.67 24.01
C ALA A 150 5.99 -0.25 25.01
N LEU A 151 7.27 -0.39 24.65
CA LEU A 151 8.40 -0.01 25.47
C LEU A 151 8.44 1.48 25.78
N ILE A 152 8.18 2.33 24.80
CA ILE A 152 8.16 3.79 24.94
C ILE A 152 7.05 4.21 25.90
N PHE A 153 5.83 3.65 25.77
CA PHE A 153 4.73 3.93 26.67
C PHE A 153 5.07 3.49 28.10
N MET A 154 5.64 2.32 28.27
CA MET A 154 6.04 1.82 29.57
C MET A 154 7.14 2.69 30.20
N ALA A 155 8.15 3.12 29.46
CA ALA A 155 9.18 4.03 29.94
C ALA A 155 8.61 5.41 30.35
N ALA A 156 7.49 5.82 29.74
CA ALA A 156 6.77 7.03 30.10
C ALA A 156 5.80 6.84 31.29
N GLY A 157 5.70 5.62 31.85
CA GLY A 157 4.77 5.28 32.92
C GLY A 157 3.33 5.05 32.43
N ARG A 158 3.14 4.82 31.13
CA ARG A 158 1.85 4.61 30.49
C ARG A 158 1.60 3.12 30.20
N HIS A 159 0.37 2.77 29.81
CA HIS A 159 0.02 1.36 29.57
C HIS A 159 0.69 0.84 28.29
N PRO A 160 1.56 -0.22 28.35
CA PRO A 160 2.34 -0.68 27.21
C PRO A 160 1.48 -1.18 26.05
N LEU A 161 0.33 -1.83 26.30
CA LEU A 161 -0.58 -2.25 25.24
C LEU A 161 -1.21 -1.06 24.48
N ALA A 162 -1.34 0.12 25.10
CA ALA A 162 -1.79 1.31 24.38
C ALA A 162 -0.74 1.77 23.36
N GLY A 163 0.55 1.74 23.75
CA GLY A 163 1.66 2.04 22.84
C GLY A 163 1.81 1.00 21.74
N PHE A 164 1.63 -0.28 22.09
CA PHE A 164 1.62 -1.37 21.11
C PHE A 164 0.51 -1.17 20.08
N ALA A 165 -0.72 -0.89 20.55
CA ALA A 165 -1.88 -0.68 19.69
C ALA A 165 -1.73 0.56 18.80
N ALA A 166 -1.22 1.66 19.35
CA ALA A 166 -0.94 2.89 18.60
C ALA A 166 0.03 2.64 17.44
N ALA A 167 1.12 1.93 17.73
CA ALA A 167 2.12 1.56 16.74
C ALA A 167 1.56 0.60 15.69
N ALA A 168 0.83 -0.45 16.11
CA ALA A 168 0.18 -1.41 15.22
C ALA A 168 -0.88 -0.74 14.32
N ALA A 169 -1.63 0.23 14.83
CA ALA A 169 -2.57 1.02 14.04
C ALA A 169 -1.86 1.88 12.99
N GLY A 170 -0.72 2.50 13.35
CA GLY A 170 0.11 3.23 12.40
C GLY A 170 0.61 2.35 11.28
N VAL A 171 1.18 1.18 11.59
CA VAL A 171 1.70 0.22 10.60
C VAL A 171 0.58 -0.37 9.74
N GLY A 172 -0.53 -0.78 10.32
CA GLY A 172 -1.61 -1.49 9.62
C GLY A 172 -2.67 -0.57 9.04
N SER A 173 -3.38 0.17 9.90
CA SER A 173 -4.47 1.05 9.44
C SER A 173 -3.98 2.32 8.73
N GLY A 174 -2.70 2.70 8.91
CA GLY A 174 -2.04 3.79 8.17
C GLY A 174 -1.22 3.33 6.97
N PHE A 175 -1.37 2.10 6.50
CA PHE A 175 -0.47 1.38 5.60
C PHE A 175 -0.06 2.13 4.33
N THR A 176 -0.96 2.85 3.65
CA THR A 176 -0.61 3.55 2.40
C THR A 176 -0.32 5.04 2.58
N ALA A 177 -0.44 5.59 3.79
CA ALA A 177 -0.02 6.97 4.07
C ALA A 177 1.52 7.04 4.13
N ASN A 178 2.15 7.81 3.25
CA ASN A 178 3.61 7.88 3.14
C ASN A 178 4.09 9.30 2.86
N LEU A 179 5.20 9.69 3.51
CA LEU A 179 5.93 10.92 3.15
C LEU A 179 6.85 10.72 1.95
N MET A 180 7.27 9.48 1.71
CA MET A 180 8.13 9.10 0.59
C MET A 180 7.39 8.11 -0.30
N ILE A 181 7.76 8.09 -1.57
CA ILE A 181 7.22 7.10 -2.52
C ILE A 181 7.69 5.70 -2.11
N ALA A 182 6.76 4.79 -1.95
CA ALA A 182 6.99 3.40 -1.57
C ALA A 182 6.78 2.44 -2.76
N GLY A 183 7.14 1.17 -2.58
CA GLY A 183 6.89 0.14 -3.59
C GLY A 183 5.41 -0.05 -3.92
N THR A 184 4.53 0.17 -2.95
CA THR A 184 3.07 0.14 -3.13
C THR A 184 2.57 1.24 -4.07
N ASP A 185 3.17 2.43 -4.06
CA ASP A 185 2.79 3.52 -4.96
C ASP A 185 3.09 3.14 -6.42
N ALA A 186 4.26 2.56 -6.66
CA ALA A 186 4.66 2.06 -7.99
C ALA A 186 3.78 0.91 -8.47
N LEU A 187 3.43 -0.02 -7.56
CA LEU A 187 2.59 -1.17 -7.87
C LEU A 187 1.16 -0.73 -8.26
N LEU A 188 0.53 0.07 -7.41
CA LEU A 188 -0.87 0.48 -7.62
C LEU A 188 -1.00 1.38 -8.85
N SER A 189 -0.08 2.33 -9.04
CA SER A 189 -0.08 3.21 -10.22
C SER A 189 0.10 2.43 -11.53
N GLY A 190 0.94 1.39 -11.54
CA GLY A 190 1.13 0.54 -12.70
C GLY A 190 -0.12 -0.24 -13.09
N ILE A 191 -0.83 -0.84 -12.13
CA ILE A 191 -2.12 -1.51 -12.36
C ILE A 191 -3.16 -0.49 -12.84
N THR A 192 -3.24 0.67 -12.15
CA THR A 192 -4.18 1.74 -12.49
C THR A 192 -3.98 2.23 -13.93
N THR A 193 -2.73 2.49 -14.33
CA THR A 193 -2.40 2.92 -15.70
C THR A 193 -2.87 1.91 -16.73
N GLN A 194 -2.53 0.64 -16.56
CA GLN A 194 -2.88 -0.41 -17.53
C GLN A 194 -4.39 -0.52 -17.71
N VAL A 195 -5.14 -0.42 -16.61
CA VAL A 195 -6.60 -0.50 -16.65
C VAL A 195 -7.22 0.78 -17.21
N ALA A 196 -6.73 1.96 -16.81
CA ALA A 196 -7.23 3.24 -17.31
C ALA A 196 -7.07 3.37 -18.85
N GLN A 197 -6.00 2.80 -19.40
CA GLN A 197 -5.74 2.76 -20.85
C GLN A 197 -6.78 1.97 -21.66
N THR A 198 -7.67 1.21 -21.01
CA THR A 198 -8.81 0.60 -21.68
C THR A 198 -9.89 1.62 -22.07
N VAL A 199 -9.93 2.76 -21.38
CA VAL A 199 -10.87 3.87 -21.64
C VAL A 199 -10.18 5.00 -22.42
N ASP A 200 -9.00 5.41 -21.96
CA ASP A 200 -8.17 6.43 -22.61
C ASP A 200 -6.74 5.91 -22.76
N LYS A 201 -6.32 5.68 -24.00
CA LYS A 201 -4.99 5.15 -24.34
C LYS A 201 -3.83 6.02 -23.85
N ASN A 202 -4.08 7.31 -23.60
CA ASN A 202 -3.09 8.26 -23.11
C ASN A 202 -3.09 8.35 -21.58
N ALA A 203 -4.05 7.70 -20.90
CA ALA A 203 -4.10 7.73 -19.45
C ALA A 203 -2.82 7.14 -18.84
N GLN A 204 -2.20 7.89 -17.94
CA GLN A 204 -1.03 7.47 -17.18
C GLN A 204 -1.21 7.89 -15.73
N VAL A 205 -0.93 6.98 -14.83
CA VAL A 205 -0.88 7.24 -13.38
C VAL A 205 0.52 6.89 -12.90
N SER A 206 1.20 7.87 -12.36
CA SER A 206 2.56 7.70 -11.84
C SER A 206 2.54 7.39 -10.34
N ALA A 207 3.68 6.94 -9.81
CA ALA A 207 3.83 6.67 -8.39
C ALA A 207 3.71 7.92 -7.50
N VAL A 208 3.80 9.12 -8.07
CA VAL A 208 3.69 10.41 -7.35
C VAL A 208 2.29 11.01 -7.39
N ASP A 209 1.37 10.47 -8.17
CA ASP A 209 0.07 11.10 -8.42
C ASP A 209 -0.84 11.16 -7.18
N ASN A 210 -0.60 10.31 -6.18
CA ASN A 210 -1.28 10.37 -4.90
C ASN A 210 -0.44 11.04 -3.78
N TRP A 211 0.78 11.50 -4.08
CA TRP A 211 1.75 11.82 -3.05
C TRP A 211 1.33 12.94 -2.11
N PHE A 212 0.74 14.03 -2.61
CA PHE A 212 0.34 15.15 -1.75
C PHE A 212 -0.75 14.73 -0.77
N PHE A 213 -1.74 13.98 -1.24
CA PHE A 213 -2.81 13.46 -0.39
C PHE A 213 -2.26 12.48 0.66
N MET A 214 -1.41 11.55 0.25
CA MET A 214 -0.84 10.54 1.16
C MET A 214 0.12 11.15 2.17
N ALA A 215 0.92 12.15 1.78
CA ALA A 215 1.79 12.87 2.71
C ALA A 215 1.00 13.68 3.75
N ALA A 216 -0.06 14.37 3.34
CA ALA A 216 -0.97 15.05 4.27
C ALA A 216 -1.65 14.06 5.23
N SER A 217 -2.03 12.88 4.73
CA SER A 217 -2.64 11.81 5.52
C SER A 217 -1.78 11.37 6.70
N VAL A 218 -0.45 11.34 6.56
CA VAL A 218 0.46 10.95 7.66
C VAL A 218 0.24 11.80 8.90
N PHE A 219 0.14 13.10 8.74
CA PHE A 219 -0.04 14.04 9.87
C PHE A 219 -1.43 13.94 10.48
N VAL A 220 -2.46 13.86 9.64
CA VAL A 220 -3.86 13.75 10.09
C VAL A 220 -4.09 12.44 10.83
N LEU A 221 -3.63 11.32 10.27
CA LEU A 221 -3.79 10.02 10.91
C LEU A 221 -2.96 9.89 12.19
N ALA A 222 -1.75 10.47 12.22
CA ALA A 222 -0.95 10.50 13.45
C ALA A 222 -1.67 11.27 14.57
N PHE A 223 -2.33 12.39 14.24
CA PHE A 223 -3.12 13.15 15.18
C PHE A 223 -4.36 12.37 15.66
N ILE A 224 -5.14 11.82 14.75
CA ILE A 224 -6.33 11.00 15.07
C ILE A 224 -5.92 9.76 15.86
N GLY A 225 -4.85 9.07 15.48
CA GLY A 225 -4.34 7.89 16.18
C GLY A 225 -3.87 8.21 17.59
N ALA A 226 -3.21 9.36 17.79
CA ALA A 226 -2.86 9.84 19.12
C ALA A 226 -4.11 10.09 19.98
N TRP A 227 -5.10 10.78 19.43
CA TRP A 227 -6.36 11.05 20.10
C TRP A 227 -7.11 9.76 20.47
N VAL A 228 -7.18 8.79 19.55
CA VAL A 228 -7.77 7.45 19.81
C VAL A 228 -7.02 6.74 20.94
N THR A 229 -5.70 6.78 20.90
CA THR A 229 -4.86 6.16 21.93
C THR A 229 -5.14 6.77 23.30
N ASP A 230 -5.09 8.11 23.39
CA ASP A 230 -5.16 8.83 24.68
C ASP A 230 -6.56 8.90 25.25
N LYS A 231 -7.59 8.95 24.42
CA LYS A 231 -8.98 9.16 24.86
C LYS A 231 -9.86 7.92 24.83
N ILE A 232 -9.51 6.92 24.04
CA ILE A 232 -10.35 5.71 23.88
C ILE A 232 -9.62 4.45 24.35
N VAL A 233 -8.42 4.18 23.83
CA VAL A 233 -7.78 2.88 24.03
C VAL A 233 -7.11 2.79 25.38
N GLU A 234 -6.26 3.73 25.75
CA GLU A 234 -5.55 3.70 27.04
C GLU A 234 -6.48 3.78 28.25
N PRO A 235 -7.54 4.64 28.29
CA PRO A 235 -8.50 4.65 29.40
C PRO A 235 -9.23 3.32 29.59
N ARG A 236 -9.49 2.57 28.51
CA ARG A 236 -10.13 1.24 28.60
C ARG A 236 -9.19 0.16 29.13
N LEU A 237 -7.89 0.31 28.93
CA LEU A 237 -6.87 -0.61 29.43
C LEU A 237 -6.56 -0.38 30.90
N GLY A 238 -6.77 0.84 31.41
CA GLY A 238 -6.47 1.22 32.77
C GLY A 238 -4.99 1.33 33.09
N SER A 239 -4.59 1.19 34.37
CA SER A 239 -3.18 1.23 34.79
C SER A 239 -2.53 -0.14 34.61
N TYR A 240 -1.33 -0.18 34.04
CA TYR A 240 -0.55 -1.41 33.94
C TYR A 240 0.05 -1.81 35.29
N ARG A 241 -0.23 -3.03 35.75
CA ARG A 241 0.25 -3.60 37.01
C ARG A 241 1.07 -4.90 36.78
N GLY A 242 1.42 -5.21 35.53
CA GLY A 242 2.19 -6.43 35.22
C GLY A 242 3.66 -6.32 35.57
N GLU A 243 4.30 -7.46 35.79
CA GLU A 243 5.72 -7.57 36.14
C GLU A 243 6.65 -7.52 34.90
N TYR A 244 6.13 -7.76 33.69
CA TYR A 244 6.91 -7.78 32.47
C TYR A 244 7.44 -6.39 32.11
N LYS A 245 8.76 -6.21 32.22
CA LYS A 245 9.48 -4.96 31.91
C LYS A 245 10.65 -5.26 30.96
N PRO A 246 10.39 -5.36 29.66
CA PRO A 246 11.45 -5.57 28.68
C PRO A 246 12.36 -4.33 28.56
N GLU A 247 13.63 -4.56 28.27
CA GLU A 247 14.58 -3.49 27.98
C GLU A 247 14.59 -3.14 26.50
N MET A 248 14.74 -1.87 26.17
CA MET A 248 14.88 -1.39 24.82
C MET A 248 16.34 -1.53 24.36
N ALA A 249 16.59 -2.26 23.28
CA ALA A 249 17.91 -2.30 22.68
C ALA A 249 18.30 -0.90 22.17
N ALA A 250 19.37 -0.34 22.71
CA ALA A 250 19.88 0.95 22.26
C ALA A 250 20.71 0.80 21.00
N LEU A 251 20.67 1.81 20.12
CA LEU A 251 21.56 1.89 18.98
C LEU A 251 23.02 1.92 19.42
N THR A 252 23.85 1.13 18.77
CA THR A 252 25.29 1.12 19.01
C THR A 252 25.93 2.42 18.54
N GLY A 253 27.09 2.76 19.08
CA GLY A 253 27.85 3.93 18.66
C GLY A 253 28.25 3.89 17.16
N LYS A 254 28.40 2.68 16.59
CA LYS A 254 28.65 2.50 15.15
C LYS A 254 27.40 2.83 14.32
N GLU A 255 26.24 2.38 14.73
CA GLU A 255 24.96 2.65 14.05
C GLU A 255 24.62 4.14 14.09
N ILE A 256 24.88 4.82 15.21
CA ILE A 256 24.71 6.28 15.31
C ILE A 256 25.63 7.04 14.35
N LYS A 257 26.89 6.63 14.23
CA LYS A 257 27.84 7.21 13.24
C LYS A 257 27.38 6.91 11.82
N ALA A 258 26.92 5.69 11.54
CA ALA A 258 26.40 5.28 10.25
C ALA A 258 25.16 6.07 9.84
N LEU A 259 24.23 6.32 10.77
CA LEU A 259 23.05 7.18 10.52
C LEU A 259 23.44 8.63 10.18
N LYS A 260 24.45 9.19 10.86
CA LYS A 260 24.93 10.53 10.53
C LYS A 260 25.56 10.57 9.13
N ALA A 261 26.36 9.58 8.76
CA ALA A 261 26.96 9.48 7.44
C ALA A 261 25.90 9.29 6.34
N ALA A 262 24.91 8.42 6.57
CA ALA A 262 23.79 8.23 5.65
C ALA A 262 22.95 9.51 5.51
N GLY A 263 22.71 10.24 6.59
CA GLY A 263 22.04 11.54 6.57
C GLY A 263 22.79 12.59 5.75
N ALA A 264 24.13 12.66 5.89
CA ALA A 264 24.96 13.53 5.06
C ALA A 264 24.89 13.12 3.56
N ALA A 265 24.94 11.83 3.27
CA ALA A 265 24.78 11.32 1.90
C ALA A 265 23.40 11.63 1.32
N ALA A 266 22.34 11.51 2.13
CA ALA A 266 20.99 11.87 1.73
C ALA A 266 20.85 13.37 1.39
N LEU A 267 21.42 14.25 2.21
CA LEU A 267 21.45 15.70 1.96
C LEU A 267 22.24 16.05 0.71
N LEU A 268 23.40 15.41 0.51
CA LEU A 268 24.20 15.61 -0.70
C LEU A 268 23.45 15.16 -1.94
N TYR A 269 22.82 13.98 -1.91
CA TYR A 269 22.02 13.46 -3.01
C TYR A 269 20.84 14.40 -3.33
N ALA A 270 20.10 14.82 -2.30
CA ALA A 270 18.98 15.75 -2.47
C ALA A 270 19.47 17.10 -3.05
N GLY A 271 20.64 17.60 -2.62
CA GLY A 271 21.27 18.80 -3.17
C GLY A 271 21.62 18.64 -4.66
N VAL A 272 22.18 17.50 -5.06
CA VAL A 272 22.46 17.21 -6.48
C VAL A 272 21.17 17.18 -7.30
N ILE A 273 20.15 16.45 -6.83
CA ILE A 273 18.85 16.43 -7.53
C ILE A 273 18.22 17.83 -7.59
N ALA A 274 18.29 18.59 -6.52
CA ALA A 274 17.79 19.97 -6.52
C ALA A 274 18.50 20.85 -7.57
N LEU A 275 19.82 20.74 -7.71
CA LEU A 275 20.58 21.45 -8.76
C LEU A 275 20.18 21.03 -10.18
N LEU A 276 19.78 19.76 -10.37
CA LEU A 276 19.34 19.23 -11.66
C LEU A 276 17.87 19.54 -11.99
N VAL A 277 17.07 20.06 -11.03
CA VAL A 277 15.63 20.29 -11.20
C VAL A 277 15.23 21.74 -10.97
N VAL A 278 15.78 22.42 -9.93
CA VAL A 278 15.28 23.74 -9.49
C VAL A 278 15.64 24.88 -10.44
N PRO A 279 16.89 25.02 -10.93
CA PRO A 279 17.24 26.13 -11.81
C PRO A 279 16.44 26.12 -13.12
N GLU A 280 16.18 27.29 -13.67
CA GLU A 280 15.64 27.44 -15.03
C GLU A 280 16.60 26.82 -16.04
N GLY A 281 16.08 25.97 -16.95
CA GLY A 281 16.89 25.24 -17.90
C GLY A 281 17.70 24.07 -17.34
N ALA A 282 17.41 23.63 -16.09
CA ALA A 282 18.08 22.48 -15.49
C ALA A 282 17.81 21.18 -16.26
N LEU A 283 18.80 20.28 -16.23
CA LEU A 283 18.84 19.05 -17.04
C LEU A 283 17.61 18.13 -16.94
N LEU A 284 17.00 18.08 -15.76
CA LEU A 284 15.85 17.20 -15.50
C LEU A 284 14.50 17.90 -15.64
N ARG A 285 14.45 19.15 -16.12
CA ARG A 285 13.20 19.81 -16.53
C ARG A 285 12.76 19.36 -17.91
N ASP A 286 11.52 19.62 -18.24
CA ASP A 286 10.99 19.44 -19.59
C ASP A 286 11.76 20.35 -20.58
N PRO A 287 12.38 19.77 -21.62
CA PRO A 287 13.21 20.56 -22.55
C PRO A 287 12.42 21.54 -23.42
N GLU A 288 11.10 21.31 -23.62
CA GLU A 288 10.27 22.13 -24.50
C GLU A 288 9.67 23.34 -23.78
N ASN A 289 9.18 23.14 -22.56
CA ASN A 289 8.43 24.15 -21.82
C ASN A 289 9.04 24.53 -20.45
N GLY A 290 10.15 23.89 -20.06
CA GLY A 290 10.81 24.12 -18.77
C GLY A 290 10.00 23.66 -17.54
N SER A 291 8.87 22.96 -17.73
CA SER A 291 8.00 22.51 -16.65
C SER A 291 8.66 21.40 -15.83
N ILE A 292 8.32 21.33 -14.54
CA ILE A 292 8.66 20.21 -13.67
C ILE A 292 7.61 19.10 -13.78
N LEU A 293 6.35 19.44 -14.10
CA LEU A 293 5.23 18.48 -14.06
C LEU A 293 5.31 17.40 -15.15
N SER A 294 5.76 17.74 -16.35
CA SER A 294 5.90 16.76 -17.46
C SER A 294 7.36 16.32 -17.69
N SER A 295 8.23 16.59 -16.73
CA SER A 295 9.69 16.54 -16.87
C SER A 295 10.25 15.11 -16.82
N PRO A 296 11.48 14.91 -17.31
CA PRO A 296 12.27 13.72 -17.07
C PRO A 296 12.45 13.40 -15.57
N PHE A 297 12.44 14.42 -14.68
CA PHE A 297 12.48 14.20 -13.23
C PHE A 297 11.30 13.37 -12.73
N LEU A 298 10.06 13.76 -13.05
CA LEU A 298 8.87 13.02 -12.61
C LEU A 298 8.70 11.69 -13.35
N LYS A 299 8.99 11.65 -14.64
CA LYS A 299 8.99 10.39 -15.42
C LYS A 299 10.04 9.40 -14.92
N GLY A 300 11.20 9.89 -14.47
CA GLY A 300 12.31 9.11 -13.92
C GLY A 300 12.32 8.98 -12.40
N ILE A 301 11.21 9.27 -11.70
CA ILE A 301 11.20 9.32 -10.23
C ILE A 301 11.61 7.99 -9.59
N ILE A 302 11.21 6.85 -10.16
CA ILE A 302 11.54 5.52 -9.64
C ILE A 302 13.04 5.22 -9.68
N PRO A 303 13.76 5.39 -10.81
CA PRO A 303 15.23 5.30 -10.83
C PRO A 303 15.91 6.29 -9.88
N ILE A 304 15.39 7.50 -9.74
CA ILE A 304 15.95 8.50 -8.81
C ILE A 304 15.84 8.00 -7.36
N ILE A 305 14.69 7.46 -6.97
CA ILE A 305 14.48 6.88 -5.65
C ILE A 305 15.36 5.63 -5.45
N LEU A 306 15.48 4.76 -6.45
CA LEU A 306 16.39 3.62 -6.41
C LEU A 306 17.82 4.07 -6.08
N LEU A 307 18.35 5.04 -6.84
CA LEU A 307 19.71 5.56 -6.64
C LEU A 307 19.88 6.26 -5.29
N PHE A 308 18.85 6.95 -4.81
CA PHE A 308 18.83 7.50 -3.45
C PHE A 308 19.02 6.40 -2.42
N PHE A 309 18.18 5.36 -2.44
CA PHE A 309 18.27 4.27 -1.47
C PHE A 309 19.59 3.50 -1.58
N ILE A 310 20.10 3.24 -2.78
CA ILE A 310 21.42 2.61 -2.96
C ILE A 310 22.48 3.47 -2.29
N THR A 311 22.50 4.78 -2.57
CA THR A 311 23.53 5.70 -2.05
C THR A 311 23.53 5.72 -0.52
N VAL A 312 22.37 5.96 0.10
CA VAL A 312 22.29 6.07 1.57
C VAL A 312 22.55 4.71 2.25
N SER A 313 22.10 3.62 1.64
CA SER A 313 22.28 2.26 2.18
C SER A 313 23.72 1.78 2.12
N VAL A 314 24.42 2.06 1.02
CA VAL A 314 25.83 1.73 0.86
C VAL A 314 26.66 2.50 1.88
N VAL A 315 26.44 3.82 2.02
CA VAL A 315 27.15 4.64 3.02
C VAL A 315 26.87 4.14 4.43
N TYR A 316 25.61 3.90 4.78
CA TYR A 316 25.25 3.34 6.07
C TYR A 316 25.91 1.97 6.30
N GLY A 317 25.77 1.07 5.32
CA GLY A 317 26.25 -0.30 5.42
C GLY A 317 27.75 -0.40 5.60
N ILE A 318 28.53 0.45 4.93
CA ILE A 318 30.00 0.51 5.09
C ILE A 318 30.35 0.99 6.51
N VAL A 319 29.77 2.10 6.97
CA VAL A 319 30.08 2.68 8.29
C VAL A 319 29.58 1.79 9.43
N ALA A 320 28.43 1.14 9.29
CA ALA A 320 27.90 0.18 10.24
C ALA A 320 28.67 -1.18 10.21
N GLY A 321 29.50 -1.43 9.18
CA GLY A 321 30.25 -2.68 9.00
C GLY A 321 29.38 -3.83 8.45
N ARG A 322 28.23 -3.53 7.86
CA ARG A 322 27.33 -4.51 7.21
C ARG A 322 27.77 -4.80 5.77
N ILE A 323 28.41 -3.85 5.10
CA ILE A 323 29.04 -3.99 3.79
C ILE A 323 30.56 -3.93 4.00
N LYS A 324 31.23 -5.02 3.68
CA LYS A 324 32.70 -5.16 3.84
C LYS A 324 33.43 -5.14 2.51
N ASN A 325 32.78 -5.52 1.45
CA ASN A 325 33.32 -5.57 0.09
C ASN A 325 32.23 -5.29 -0.95
N GLN A 326 32.65 -5.06 -2.18
CA GLN A 326 31.72 -4.71 -3.29
C GLN A 326 30.72 -5.82 -3.64
N THR A 327 31.01 -7.08 -3.31
CA THR A 327 30.12 -8.22 -3.61
C THR A 327 28.96 -8.32 -2.61
N ASP A 328 29.05 -7.66 -1.45
CA ASP A 328 27.98 -7.63 -0.45
C ASP A 328 26.75 -6.88 -0.98
N VAL A 329 26.95 -5.81 -1.76
CA VAL A 329 25.83 -5.01 -2.29
C VAL A 329 24.91 -5.85 -3.20
N PRO A 330 25.39 -6.46 -4.30
CA PRO A 330 24.51 -7.27 -5.16
C PRO A 330 23.96 -8.50 -4.44
N ARG A 331 24.66 -9.07 -3.45
CA ARG A 331 24.16 -10.16 -2.62
C ARG A 331 22.96 -9.74 -1.80
N LEU A 332 23.05 -8.61 -1.07
CA LEU A 332 21.95 -8.08 -0.26
C LEU A 332 20.75 -7.66 -1.11
N MET A 333 20.98 -7.05 -2.29
CA MET A 333 19.94 -6.76 -3.25
C MET A 333 19.27 -8.03 -3.77
N GLY A 334 20.04 -9.07 -4.09
CA GLY A 334 19.55 -10.39 -4.50
C GLY A 334 18.71 -11.07 -3.42
N ASP A 335 19.11 -10.94 -2.15
CA ASP A 335 18.33 -11.47 -1.01
C ASP A 335 16.99 -10.74 -0.83
N SER A 336 16.89 -9.47 -1.21
CA SER A 336 15.62 -8.73 -1.24
C SER A 336 14.71 -9.23 -2.35
N ILE A 337 15.26 -9.49 -3.55
CA ILE A 337 14.49 -10.05 -4.69
C ILE A 337 14.01 -11.48 -4.38
N LYS A 338 14.77 -12.31 -3.67
CA LYS A 338 14.31 -13.64 -3.24
C LYS A 338 13.01 -13.56 -2.43
N GLY A 339 12.85 -12.52 -1.59
CA GLY A 339 11.61 -12.26 -0.86
C GLY A 339 10.41 -11.95 -1.76
N MET A 340 10.66 -11.55 -3.01
CA MET A 340 9.61 -11.20 -3.99
C MET A 340 9.19 -12.36 -4.91
N SER A 341 9.69 -13.57 -4.68
CA SER A 341 9.39 -14.74 -5.54
C SER A 341 7.88 -15.00 -5.67
N GLY A 342 7.13 -14.96 -4.55
CA GLY A 342 5.68 -15.11 -4.55
C GLY A 342 4.96 -14.00 -5.32
N PHE A 343 5.44 -12.76 -5.24
CA PHE A 343 4.93 -11.64 -6.01
C PHE A 343 5.11 -11.87 -7.52
N ILE A 344 6.29 -12.31 -7.96
CA ILE A 344 6.57 -12.56 -9.38
C ILE A 344 5.62 -13.63 -9.94
N VAL A 345 5.41 -14.73 -9.19
CA VAL A 345 4.48 -15.79 -9.56
C VAL A 345 3.04 -15.27 -9.63
N LEU A 346 2.62 -14.48 -8.65
CA LEU A 346 1.28 -13.86 -8.61
C LEU A 346 1.07 -12.90 -9.79
N VAL A 347 2.06 -12.05 -10.09
CA VAL A 347 2.00 -11.10 -11.20
C VAL A 347 1.82 -11.78 -12.55
N PHE A 348 2.37 -13.00 -12.74
CA PHE A 348 2.16 -13.75 -13.98
C PHE A 348 0.66 -13.98 -14.23
N VAL A 349 -0.09 -14.45 -13.25
CA VAL A 349 -1.53 -14.71 -13.44
C VAL A 349 -2.37 -13.42 -13.44
N ILE A 350 -2.00 -12.42 -12.65
CA ILE A 350 -2.67 -11.11 -12.66
C ILE A 350 -2.54 -10.45 -14.05
N SER A 351 -1.37 -10.49 -14.65
CA SER A 351 -1.13 -9.89 -15.97
C SER A 351 -1.98 -10.56 -17.05
N GLN A 352 -2.13 -11.89 -17.03
CA GLN A 352 -3.02 -12.59 -17.94
C GLN A 352 -4.49 -12.22 -17.72
N PHE A 353 -4.94 -12.19 -16.46
CA PHE A 353 -6.32 -11.82 -16.12
C PHE A 353 -6.67 -10.43 -16.67
N ILE A 354 -5.83 -9.41 -16.43
CA ILE A 354 -6.08 -8.05 -16.91
C ILE A 354 -5.99 -8.00 -18.44
N ALA A 355 -5.04 -8.70 -19.06
CA ALA A 355 -4.91 -8.77 -20.50
C ALA A 355 -6.14 -9.43 -21.17
N PHE A 356 -6.68 -10.51 -20.60
CA PHE A 356 -7.90 -11.17 -21.08
C PHE A 356 -9.10 -10.23 -20.99
N PHE A 357 -9.21 -9.51 -19.86
CA PHE A 357 -10.26 -8.53 -19.62
C PHE A 357 -10.23 -7.37 -20.65
N THR A 358 -9.02 -6.91 -20.99
CA THR A 358 -8.79 -5.84 -21.96
C THR A 358 -9.02 -6.32 -23.39
N TRP A 359 -8.41 -7.42 -23.81
CA TRP A 359 -8.49 -7.91 -25.18
C TRP A 359 -9.92 -8.31 -25.59
N SER A 360 -10.67 -8.91 -24.66
CA SER A 360 -12.06 -9.28 -24.90
C SER A 360 -13.03 -8.09 -24.92
N ASN A 361 -12.57 -6.87 -24.66
CA ASN A 361 -13.38 -5.67 -24.46
C ASN A 361 -14.38 -5.76 -23.30
N MET A 362 -14.24 -6.77 -22.43
CA MET A 362 -15.10 -6.93 -21.25
C MET A 362 -14.98 -5.74 -20.31
N GLY A 363 -13.79 -5.15 -20.18
CA GLY A 363 -13.55 -3.99 -19.32
C GLY A 363 -14.43 -2.81 -19.70
N ILE A 364 -14.37 -2.39 -20.97
CA ILE A 364 -15.18 -1.26 -21.45
C ILE A 364 -16.67 -1.59 -21.46
N PHE A 365 -17.06 -2.82 -21.80
CA PHE A 365 -18.46 -3.26 -21.76
C PHE A 365 -19.05 -3.16 -20.36
N MET A 366 -18.35 -3.71 -19.34
CA MET A 366 -18.79 -3.65 -17.94
C MET A 366 -18.76 -2.22 -17.39
N ALA A 367 -17.77 -1.41 -17.80
CA ALA A 367 -17.68 -0.02 -17.38
C ALA A 367 -18.87 0.82 -17.85
N VAL A 368 -19.22 0.74 -19.14
CA VAL A 368 -20.39 1.47 -19.70
C VAL A 368 -21.67 1.00 -19.03
N LYS A 369 -21.89 -0.32 -18.96
CA LYS A 369 -23.11 -0.86 -18.32
C LYS A 369 -23.18 -0.55 -16.82
N GLY A 370 -22.04 -0.56 -16.13
CA GLY A 370 -21.95 -0.18 -14.73
C GLY A 370 -22.22 1.32 -14.51
N ALA A 371 -21.66 2.18 -15.34
CA ALA A 371 -21.92 3.62 -15.30
C ALA A 371 -23.40 3.94 -15.57
N ASP A 372 -23.99 3.38 -16.64
CA ASP A 372 -25.42 3.50 -16.96
C ASP A 372 -26.30 3.08 -15.76
N PHE A 373 -25.94 1.98 -15.10
CA PHE A 373 -26.64 1.52 -13.91
C PHE A 373 -26.54 2.52 -12.75
N LEU A 374 -25.34 3.02 -12.44
CA LEU A 374 -25.12 3.98 -11.37
C LEU A 374 -25.86 5.30 -11.63
N GLU A 375 -25.87 5.77 -12.87
CA GLU A 375 -26.65 6.94 -13.29
C GLU A 375 -28.17 6.71 -13.14
N SER A 376 -28.64 5.53 -13.51
CA SER A 376 -30.06 5.17 -13.41
C SER A 376 -30.62 5.21 -11.99
N ILE A 377 -29.76 4.90 -11.00
CA ILE A 377 -30.10 4.96 -9.56
C ILE A 377 -29.66 6.28 -8.92
N HIS A 378 -29.24 7.27 -9.72
CA HIS A 378 -28.75 8.58 -9.28
C HIS A 378 -27.57 8.51 -8.27
N LEU A 379 -26.77 7.46 -8.31
CA LEU A 379 -25.58 7.30 -7.51
C LEU A 379 -24.35 7.77 -8.31
N THR A 380 -24.18 9.09 -8.39
CA THR A 380 -23.10 9.75 -9.13
C THR A 380 -22.33 10.72 -8.23
N GLY A 381 -21.25 11.31 -8.74
CA GLY A 381 -20.43 12.24 -7.98
C GLY A 381 -19.75 11.57 -6.77
N PHE A 382 -19.42 12.37 -5.75
CA PHE A 382 -18.65 11.88 -4.59
C PHE A 382 -19.29 10.68 -3.84
N PRO A 383 -20.63 10.55 -3.69
CA PRO A 383 -21.25 9.40 -3.03
C PRO A 383 -20.87 8.03 -3.63
N VAL A 384 -20.61 7.94 -4.93
CA VAL A 384 -20.20 6.66 -5.54
C VAL A 384 -18.82 6.21 -5.05
N LEU A 385 -17.91 7.15 -4.80
CA LEU A 385 -16.59 6.85 -4.23
C LEU A 385 -16.69 6.35 -2.79
N ILE A 386 -17.63 6.89 -2.00
CA ILE A 386 -17.94 6.36 -0.65
C ILE A 386 -18.43 4.92 -0.77
N GLY A 387 -19.38 4.65 -1.67
CA GLY A 387 -19.88 3.30 -1.94
C GLY A 387 -18.77 2.33 -2.34
N PHE A 388 -17.89 2.76 -3.24
CA PHE A 388 -16.71 1.99 -3.66
C PHE A 388 -15.75 1.73 -2.50
N SER A 389 -15.45 2.74 -1.66
CA SER A 389 -14.60 2.58 -0.50
C SER A 389 -15.21 1.61 0.52
N LEU A 390 -16.52 1.68 0.78
CA LEU A 390 -17.21 0.75 1.68
C LEU A 390 -17.19 -0.69 1.14
N LEU A 391 -17.41 -0.88 -0.15
CA LEU A 391 -17.26 -2.19 -0.79
C LEU A 391 -15.83 -2.72 -0.62
N THR A 392 -14.85 -1.88 -0.86
CA THR A 392 -13.43 -2.22 -0.67
C THR A 392 -13.14 -2.63 0.78
N CYS A 393 -13.67 -1.91 1.79
CA CYS A 393 -13.55 -2.31 3.20
C CYS A 393 -14.09 -3.71 3.46
N VAL A 394 -15.22 -4.07 2.84
CA VAL A 394 -15.80 -5.42 3.01
C VAL A 394 -14.92 -6.48 2.36
N VAL A 395 -14.47 -6.26 1.13
CA VAL A 395 -13.66 -7.25 0.39
C VAL A 395 -12.26 -7.41 1.02
N SER A 396 -11.65 -6.34 1.53
CA SER A 396 -10.35 -6.37 2.19
C SER A 396 -10.31 -7.18 3.49
N LEU A 397 -11.46 -7.41 4.14
CA LEU A 397 -11.54 -8.33 5.28
C LEU A 397 -11.22 -9.79 4.88
N PHE A 398 -11.35 -10.12 3.60
CA PHE A 398 -11.13 -11.47 3.06
C PHE A 398 -9.85 -11.59 2.24
N ILE A 399 -9.42 -10.52 1.57
CA ILE A 399 -8.22 -10.48 0.71
C ILE A 399 -7.25 -9.48 1.31
N THR A 400 -6.22 -9.95 1.99
CA THR A 400 -5.24 -9.13 2.72
C THR A 400 -4.07 -8.63 1.86
N SER A 401 -3.91 -9.18 0.66
CA SER A 401 -2.91 -8.70 -0.29
C SER A 401 -3.44 -7.48 -1.03
N GLY A 402 -2.95 -6.28 -0.70
CA GLY A 402 -3.37 -5.04 -1.35
C GLY A 402 -3.16 -5.05 -2.87
N SER A 403 -2.07 -5.69 -3.37
CA SER A 403 -1.87 -5.85 -4.82
C SER A 403 -2.92 -6.74 -5.48
N ALA A 404 -3.24 -7.87 -4.86
CA ALA A 404 -4.26 -8.79 -5.37
C ALA A 404 -5.65 -8.16 -5.31
N LEU A 405 -5.97 -7.48 -4.20
CA LEU A 405 -7.24 -6.78 -4.05
C LEU A 405 -7.42 -5.67 -5.10
N TRP A 406 -6.37 -4.86 -5.33
CA TRP A 406 -6.44 -3.82 -6.35
C TRP A 406 -6.54 -4.40 -7.76
N ALA A 407 -5.77 -5.44 -8.07
CA ALA A 407 -5.85 -6.12 -9.37
C ALA A 407 -7.23 -6.75 -9.63
N LEU A 408 -7.96 -7.12 -8.58
CA LEU A 408 -9.34 -7.61 -8.66
C LEU A 408 -10.33 -6.48 -8.94
N LEU A 409 -10.23 -5.37 -8.20
CA LEU A 409 -11.22 -4.28 -8.24
C LEU A 409 -10.97 -3.30 -9.39
N ALA A 410 -9.71 -2.98 -9.69
CA ALA A 410 -9.34 -1.97 -10.68
C ALA A 410 -9.97 -2.21 -12.07
N PRO A 411 -9.95 -3.42 -12.66
CA PRO A 411 -10.47 -3.65 -14.01
C PRO A 411 -11.96 -3.32 -14.17
N VAL A 412 -12.71 -3.33 -13.08
CA VAL A 412 -14.13 -2.98 -13.07
C VAL A 412 -14.35 -1.52 -12.71
N PHE A 413 -13.76 -1.07 -11.59
CA PHE A 413 -14.10 0.22 -11.01
C PHE A 413 -13.36 1.40 -11.64
N ILE A 414 -12.12 1.23 -12.12
CA ILE A 414 -11.40 2.33 -12.77
C ILE A 414 -12.13 2.77 -14.04
N PRO A 415 -12.38 1.89 -15.04
CA PRO A 415 -13.06 2.29 -16.24
C PRO A 415 -14.45 2.88 -15.96
N MET A 416 -15.21 2.26 -15.06
CA MET A 416 -16.57 2.70 -14.71
C MET A 416 -16.59 4.10 -14.07
N LEU A 417 -15.69 4.37 -13.13
CA LEU A 417 -15.64 5.66 -12.43
C LEU A 417 -14.95 6.75 -13.25
N MET A 418 -14.08 6.40 -14.20
CA MET A 418 -13.57 7.34 -15.20
C MET A 418 -14.70 7.88 -16.10
N LEU A 419 -15.70 7.05 -16.43
CA LEU A 419 -16.91 7.47 -17.18
C LEU A 419 -17.81 8.42 -16.37
N LEU A 420 -17.64 8.48 -15.05
CA LEU A 420 -18.30 9.44 -14.17
C LEU A 420 -17.38 10.64 -13.83
N ASP A 421 -16.43 10.96 -14.71
CA ASP A 421 -15.49 12.09 -14.66
C ASP A 421 -14.51 12.07 -13.48
N PHE A 422 -14.17 10.90 -12.93
CA PHE A 422 -13.12 10.82 -11.91
C PHE A 422 -11.75 10.47 -12.51
N HIS A 423 -10.73 11.18 -12.07
CA HIS A 423 -9.36 10.87 -12.44
C HIS A 423 -8.93 9.49 -11.85
N PRO A 424 -8.29 8.59 -12.62
CA PRO A 424 -7.95 7.24 -12.15
C PRO A 424 -7.08 7.22 -10.89
N ALA A 425 -6.20 8.21 -10.70
CA ALA A 425 -5.44 8.34 -9.46
C ALA A 425 -6.32 8.68 -8.25
N PHE A 426 -7.44 9.40 -8.43
CA PHE A 426 -8.36 9.70 -7.34
C PHE A 426 -9.23 8.48 -6.97
N ILE A 427 -9.61 7.67 -7.95
CA ILE A 427 -10.26 6.37 -7.73
C ILE A 427 -9.32 5.45 -6.92
N GLN A 428 -8.03 5.46 -7.24
CA GLN A 428 -7.01 4.73 -6.49
C GLN A 428 -6.91 5.19 -5.02
N ILE A 429 -7.09 6.49 -4.71
CA ILE A 429 -7.16 6.99 -3.33
C ILE A 429 -8.34 6.35 -2.58
N ALA A 430 -9.53 6.31 -3.18
CA ALA A 430 -10.71 5.71 -2.56
C ALA A 430 -10.49 4.22 -2.19
N TYR A 431 -9.76 3.49 -3.04
CA TYR A 431 -9.29 2.14 -2.74
C TYR A 431 -8.30 2.12 -1.57
N ARG A 432 -7.24 2.94 -1.63
CA ARG A 432 -6.13 2.94 -0.68
C ARG A 432 -6.57 3.19 0.76
N ILE A 433 -7.47 4.16 0.96
CA ILE A 433 -7.98 4.50 2.30
C ILE A 433 -8.80 3.36 2.91
N ALA A 434 -9.56 2.66 2.10
CA ALA A 434 -10.40 1.55 2.54
C ALA A 434 -9.58 0.29 2.87
N ASP A 435 -8.69 -0.11 1.96
CA ASP A 435 -7.78 -1.24 2.15
C ASP A 435 -6.91 -1.03 3.41
N SER A 436 -6.29 0.14 3.55
CA SER A 436 -5.42 0.43 4.69
C SER A 436 -6.18 0.43 6.02
N ALA A 437 -7.30 1.12 6.10
CA ALA A 437 -8.03 1.26 7.35
C ALA A 437 -8.42 -0.10 7.97
N THR A 438 -8.74 -1.09 7.14
CA THR A 438 -9.23 -2.41 7.58
C THR A 438 -8.14 -3.43 7.88
N ASN A 439 -6.89 -3.17 7.50
CA ASN A 439 -5.78 -4.11 7.66
C ASN A 439 -5.56 -4.63 9.09
N THR A 440 -5.89 -3.84 10.11
CA THR A 440 -5.69 -4.24 11.51
C THR A 440 -6.83 -5.07 12.09
N ILE A 441 -7.99 -5.09 11.47
CA ILE A 441 -9.17 -5.80 11.96
C ILE A 441 -9.50 -7.07 11.15
N THR A 442 -8.85 -7.29 10.02
CA THR A 442 -9.07 -8.51 9.25
C THR A 442 -8.52 -9.74 9.99
N PRO A 443 -9.34 -10.79 10.15
CA PRO A 443 -8.88 -12.04 10.78
C PRO A 443 -7.87 -12.80 9.92
N MET A 444 -7.73 -12.43 8.66
CA MET A 444 -6.79 -13.01 7.70
C MET A 444 -5.40 -12.36 7.76
N ASN A 445 -5.18 -11.36 8.63
CA ASN A 445 -3.88 -10.71 8.76
C ASN A 445 -2.79 -11.70 9.20
N PRO A 446 -1.72 -11.91 8.41
CA PRO A 446 -0.68 -12.90 8.70
C PRO A 446 0.11 -12.57 9.98
N TYR A 447 0.12 -11.31 10.41
CA TYR A 447 0.80 -10.87 11.65
C TYR A 447 -0.05 -11.01 12.91
N LEU A 448 -1.33 -11.35 12.77
CA LEU A 448 -2.25 -11.46 13.90
C LEU A 448 -1.79 -12.44 15.00
N PRO A 449 -1.26 -13.64 14.69
CA PRO A 449 -0.73 -14.54 15.71
C PRO A 449 0.42 -13.91 16.52
N MET A 450 1.28 -13.16 15.86
CA MET A 450 2.37 -12.44 16.49
C MET A 450 1.84 -11.31 17.40
N LEU A 451 0.90 -10.49 16.89
CA LEU A 451 0.25 -9.45 17.68
C LEU A 451 -0.38 -10.04 18.94
N MET A 452 -1.07 -11.17 18.82
CA MET A 452 -1.66 -11.87 19.95
C MET A 452 -0.63 -12.36 20.95
N ALA A 453 0.51 -12.91 20.48
CA ALA A 453 1.58 -13.35 21.36
C ALA A 453 2.15 -12.18 22.20
N TYR A 454 2.29 -11.00 21.58
CA TYR A 454 2.70 -9.79 22.30
C TYR A 454 1.63 -9.31 23.29
N TYR A 455 0.35 -9.30 22.89
CA TYR A 455 -0.74 -8.94 23.81
C TYR A 455 -0.74 -9.81 25.07
N LYS A 456 -0.55 -11.13 24.90
CA LYS A 456 -0.52 -12.09 26.02
C LYS A 456 0.64 -11.87 26.98
N ARG A 457 1.75 -11.25 26.57
CA ARG A 457 2.86 -10.89 27.48
C ARG A 457 2.46 -9.83 28.50
N TYR A 458 1.56 -8.94 28.13
CA TYR A 458 1.10 -7.84 28.98
C TYR A 458 -0.26 -8.13 29.63
N LYS A 459 -1.08 -8.98 29.00
CA LYS A 459 -2.41 -9.38 29.45
C LYS A 459 -2.63 -10.85 29.09
N SER A 460 -2.43 -11.75 30.08
CA SER A 460 -2.42 -13.20 29.88
C SER A 460 -3.73 -13.79 29.34
N ASP A 461 -4.87 -13.14 29.67
CA ASP A 461 -6.23 -13.50 29.20
C ASP A 461 -6.59 -12.89 27.84
N ALA A 462 -5.66 -12.13 27.20
CA ALA A 462 -5.92 -11.52 25.90
C ALA A 462 -6.16 -12.60 24.83
N GLY A 463 -7.28 -12.45 24.15
CA GLY A 463 -7.65 -13.25 22.97
C GLY A 463 -7.74 -12.39 21.71
N PHE A 464 -8.11 -13.02 20.60
CA PHE A 464 -8.34 -12.34 19.33
C PHE A 464 -9.32 -11.15 19.48
N GLY A 465 -10.44 -11.36 20.15
CA GLY A 465 -11.42 -10.32 20.39
C GLY A 465 -10.85 -9.11 21.13
N THR A 466 -9.84 -9.31 21.99
CA THR A 466 -9.14 -8.22 22.68
C THR A 466 -8.35 -7.36 21.70
N VAL A 467 -7.60 -7.99 20.78
CA VAL A 467 -6.83 -7.28 19.74
C VAL A 467 -7.78 -6.50 18.83
N ILE A 468 -8.79 -7.18 18.26
CA ILE A 468 -9.74 -6.54 17.34
C ILE A 468 -10.50 -5.39 18.02
N SER A 469 -11.01 -5.59 19.24
CA SER A 469 -11.74 -4.53 19.96
C SER A 469 -10.86 -3.31 20.27
N THR A 470 -9.56 -3.50 20.40
CA THR A 470 -8.58 -2.42 20.56
C THR A 470 -8.31 -1.70 19.25
N MET A 471 -8.34 -2.42 18.10
CA MET A 471 -8.06 -1.86 16.78
C MET A 471 -9.27 -1.17 16.13
N ILE A 472 -10.51 -1.61 16.39
CA ILE A 472 -11.74 -1.05 15.80
C ILE A 472 -11.79 0.49 15.88
N PRO A 473 -11.51 1.15 17.03
CA PRO A 473 -11.55 2.62 17.09
C PRO A 473 -10.59 3.29 16.10
N TYR A 474 -9.38 2.74 15.90
CA TYR A 474 -8.43 3.25 14.91
C TYR A 474 -8.96 3.05 13.50
N THR A 475 -9.40 1.83 13.15
CA THR A 475 -9.97 1.52 11.84
C THR A 475 -11.09 2.48 11.45
N VAL A 476 -12.08 2.63 12.34
CA VAL A 476 -13.26 3.47 12.05
C VAL A 476 -12.87 4.94 11.91
N LEU A 477 -12.08 5.47 12.84
CA LEU A 477 -11.75 6.90 12.83
C LEU A 477 -10.72 7.25 11.76
N PHE A 478 -9.78 6.36 11.41
CA PHE A 478 -8.89 6.56 10.28
C PHE A 478 -9.67 6.56 8.96
N PHE A 479 -10.57 5.60 8.78
CA PHE A 479 -11.42 5.55 7.59
C PHE A 479 -12.27 6.81 7.43
N LEU A 480 -12.95 7.24 8.51
CA LEU A 480 -13.76 8.46 8.48
C LEU A 480 -12.94 9.72 8.26
N ALA A 481 -11.75 9.83 8.89
CA ALA A 481 -10.85 10.94 8.67
C ALA A 481 -10.36 10.99 7.21
N TRP A 482 -10.02 9.86 6.63
CA TRP A 482 -9.61 9.77 5.23
C TRP A 482 -10.77 10.06 4.27
N LEU A 483 -11.98 9.58 4.53
CA LEU A 483 -13.16 9.95 3.73
C LEU A 483 -13.41 11.46 3.77
N LEU A 484 -13.29 12.07 4.96
CA LEU A 484 -13.43 13.52 5.11
C LEU A 484 -12.32 14.27 4.35
N MET A 485 -11.08 13.82 4.47
CA MET A 485 -9.96 14.38 3.69
C MET A 485 -10.22 14.26 2.19
N MET A 486 -10.63 13.10 1.70
CA MET A 486 -10.94 12.86 0.29
C MET A 486 -12.06 13.78 -0.19
N PHE A 487 -13.10 13.99 0.63
CA PHE A 487 -14.16 14.95 0.34
C PHE A 487 -13.64 16.39 0.27
N ILE A 488 -12.79 16.81 1.20
CA ILE A 488 -12.18 18.14 1.21
C ILE A 488 -11.36 18.36 -0.07
N TRP A 489 -10.48 17.42 -0.44
CA TRP A 489 -9.70 17.51 -1.69
C TRP A 489 -10.57 17.62 -2.92
N TYR A 490 -11.63 16.81 -2.98
CA TYR A 490 -12.61 16.86 -4.07
C TYR A 490 -13.37 18.20 -4.13
N ALA A 491 -13.86 18.68 -2.98
CA ALA A 491 -14.68 19.88 -2.91
C ALA A 491 -13.89 21.18 -3.21
N PHE A 492 -12.62 21.23 -2.77
CA PHE A 492 -11.76 22.40 -2.98
C PHE A 492 -10.91 22.31 -4.26
N GLY A 493 -10.96 21.18 -4.97
CA GLY A 493 -10.14 20.98 -6.17
C GLY A 493 -8.64 21.03 -5.89
N TRP A 494 -8.21 20.53 -4.71
CA TRP A 494 -6.79 20.51 -4.38
C TRP A 494 -6.05 19.41 -5.16
N PRO A 495 -4.78 19.64 -5.54
CA PRO A 495 -3.99 18.60 -6.21
C PRO A 495 -3.72 17.43 -5.27
N ILE A 496 -3.92 16.22 -5.78
CA ILE A 496 -3.64 14.97 -5.06
C ILE A 496 -2.19 14.52 -5.21
N GLY A 497 -1.54 15.01 -6.26
CA GLY A 497 -0.14 14.84 -6.62
C GLY A 497 0.31 15.96 -7.55
N PRO A 498 1.57 15.92 -8.05
CA PRO A 498 2.10 16.94 -8.93
C PRO A 498 1.30 17.08 -10.23
N GLY A 499 0.45 18.12 -10.32
CA GLY A 499 -0.38 18.40 -11.49
C GLY A 499 -1.61 17.52 -11.67
N VAL A 500 -1.96 16.71 -10.67
CA VAL A 500 -3.07 15.74 -10.72
C VAL A 500 -4.17 16.13 -9.74
N TYR A 501 -5.41 16.10 -10.19
CA TYR A 501 -6.61 16.50 -9.46
C TYR A 501 -7.65 15.36 -9.42
N ALA A 502 -8.75 15.57 -8.68
CA ALA A 502 -9.80 14.56 -8.52
C ALA A 502 -10.61 14.33 -9.81
N LYS A 503 -10.70 15.34 -10.67
CA LYS A 503 -11.37 15.35 -11.97
C LYS A 503 -10.44 15.89 -13.03
#